data_6495985f1ebd40aaac0e8232d84595eb
#
_entry.id   6495985f1ebd40aaac0e8232d84595eb
#
_cell.length_a   1.000
_cell.length_b   1.000
_cell.length_c   1.000
_cell.angle_alpha   90.00
_cell.angle_beta   90.00
_cell.angle_gamma   90.00
#
_symmetry.space_group_name_H-M   'P 1'
#
loop_
_entity.id
_entity.type
_entity.pdbx_description
1 polymer ?
#
loop_
_entity_poly.entity_id
_entity_poly.type
_entity_poly.pdbx_seq_one_letter_code
_entity_poly.pdbx_strand_id
1 'polypeptide(L)'
;IRGISTEISPDTLDVHQINADRSISGVDATSFDIDAIGERNFQFNTNVPDGSDLVVTATDTAGNSSGTYLALDDESANTRLDLSNPNLAQYNIETVDLQFAEEAQLTITEAALVNLSKNTNSLIVNGFSDDTVTITGAVRDGFEVKDGQTYDIYTLGSEGTLMIDNDINVLI
;
A
#
# COMPACT_ATOMS: atom_id res chain seq x y z
N ILE A 1 -7.89 -14.27 -6.24
CA ILE A 1 -6.64 -13.69 -6.78
C ILE A 1 -5.62 -14.80 -6.95
N ARG A 2 -4.99 -14.89 -8.11
CA ARG A 2 -4.08 -16.00 -8.47
C ARG A 2 -2.62 -15.59 -8.58
N GLY A 3 -2.34 -14.30 -8.50
CA GLY A 3 -0.99 -13.76 -8.61
C GLY A 3 -0.98 -12.26 -8.74
N ILE A 4 0.21 -11.71 -8.68
CA ILE A 4 0.51 -10.30 -8.90
C ILE A 4 1.73 -10.17 -9.80
N SER A 5 1.92 -9.03 -10.45
CA SER A 5 3.16 -8.69 -11.14
C SER A 5 3.73 -7.37 -10.63
N THR A 6 5.02 -7.20 -10.78
CA THR A 6 5.75 -5.99 -10.43
C THR A 6 6.92 -5.80 -11.40
N GLU A 7 7.56 -4.65 -11.40
CA GLU A 7 8.83 -4.46 -12.12
C GLU A 7 9.92 -5.37 -11.56
N ILE A 8 10.85 -5.81 -12.43
CA ILE A 8 12.02 -6.55 -12.00
C ILE A 8 12.90 -5.64 -11.15
N SER A 9 13.13 -6.06 -9.92
CA SER A 9 14.01 -5.38 -8.94
C SER A 9 15.06 -6.35 -8.44
N PRO A 10 16.26 -5.88 -8.05
CA PRO A 10 17.24 -6.70 -7.37
C PRO A 10 16.81 -7.10 -5.95
N ASP A 11 15.75 -6.45 -5.42
CA ASP A 11 15.25 -6.71 -4.09
C ASP A 11 14.56 -8.06 -3.98
N THR A 12 14.62 -8.66 -2.79
CA THR A 12 13.82 -9.83 -2.47
C THR A 12 12.40 -9.37 -2.14
N LEU A 13 11.41 -9.95 -2.82
CA LEU A 13 10.01 -9.64 -2.61
C LEU A 13 9.30 -10.80 -1.93
N ASP A 14 8.54 -10.50 -0.88
CA ASP A 14 7.66 -11.44 -0.20
C ASP A 14 6.23 -10.91 -0.21
N VAL A 15 5.27 -11.80 -0.43
CA VAL A 15 3.84 -11.49 -0.46
C VAL A 15 3.17 -12.05 0.77
N HIS A 16 2.36 -11.24 1.42
CA HIS A 16 1.59 -11.61 2.60
C HIS A 16 0.11 -11.28 2.41
N GLN A 17 -0.77 -12.15 2.86
CA GLN A 17 -2.21 -11.94 2.87
C GLN A 17 -2.65 -11.41 4.24
N ILE A 18 -3.50 -10.40 4.24
CA ILE A 18 -4.22 -9.93 5.42
C ILE A 18 -5.53 -10.71 5.50
N ASN A 19 -5.66 -11.54 6.52
CA ASN A 19 -6.84 -12.37 6.72
C ASN A 19 -7.98 -11.59 7.40
N ALA A 20 -9.21 -12.07 7.27
CA ALA A 20 -10.40 -11.46 7.87
C ALA A 20 -10.33 -11.32 9.41
N ASP A 21 -9.56 -12.18 10.08
CA ASP A 21 -9.29 -12.11 11.51
C ASP A 21 -8.14 -11.13 11.87
N ARG A 22 -7.66 -10.34 10.90
CA ARG A 22 -6.55 -9.38 11.00
C ARG A 22 -5.17 -10.02 11.18
N SER A 23 -5.06 -11.34 11.18
CA SER A 23 -3.75 -12.01 11.10
C SER A 23 -3.13 -11.82 9.72
N ILE A 24 -1.80 -11.88 9.64
CA ILE A 24 -1.08 -11.77 8.37
C ILE A 24 -0.27 -13.05 8.17
N SER A 25 -0.44 -13.67 7.01
CA SER A 25 0.22 -14.92 6.66
C SER A 25 0.95 -14.79 5.32
N GLY A 26 2.11 -15.45 5.17
CA GLY A 26 2.84 -15.51 3.91
C GLY A 26 2.02 -16.21 2.83
N VAL A 27 2.07 -15.71 1.62
CA VAL A 27 1.48 -16.34 0.43
C VAL A 27 2.55 -17.18 -0.23
N ASP A 28 2.28 -18.49 -0.38
CA ASP A 28 3.17 -19.39 -1.12
C ASP A 28 3.04 -19.11 -2.62
N ALA A 29 4.10 -18.57 -3.22
CA ALA A 29 4.14 -18.13 -4.59
C ALA A 29 5.38 -18.64 -5.32
N THR A 30 5.22 -18.90 -6.62
CA THR A 30 6.34 -19.14 -7.54
C THR A 30 6.58 -17.88 -8.36
N SER A 31 7.78 -17.32 -8.31
CA SER A 31 8.14 -16.14 -9.11
C SER A 31 8.91 -16.50 -10.37
N PHE A 32 8.67 -15.74 -11.43
CA PHE A 32 9.44 -15.80 -12.68
C PHE A 32 9.48 -14.44 -13.36
N ASP A 33 10.61 -14.14 -14.01
CA ASP A 33 10.82 -12.87 -14.69
C ASP A 33 10.44 -12.97 -16.18
N ILE A 34 9.82 -11.92 -16.71
CA ILE A 34 9.55 -11.73 -18.15
C ILE A 34 10.45 -10.57 -18.62
N ASP A 35 11.71 -10.89 -18.94
CA ASP A 35 12.72 -9.89 -19.30
C ASP A 35 12.31 -8.98 -20.46
N ALA A 36 11.49 -9.49 -21.39
CA ALA A 36 11.04 -8.74 -22.58
C ALA A 36 10.22 -7.48 -22.23
N ILE A 37 9.58 -7.47 -21.07
CA ILE A 37 8.74 -6.36 -20.62
C ILE A 37 9.18 -5.81 -19.25
N GLY A 38 10.25 -6.36 -18.66
CA GLY A 38 10.78 -5.92 -17.39
C GLY A 38 9.91 -6.26 -16.18
N GLU A 39 9.08 -7.30 -16.27
CA GLU A 39 8.17 -7.70 -15.20
C GLU A 39 8.60 -8.97 -14.48
N ARG A 40 8.39 -8.99 -13.16
CA ARG A 40 8.44 -10.19 -12.32
C ARG A 40 7.02 -10.57 -11.92
N ASN A 41 6.63 -11.80 -12.23
CA ASN A 41 5.34 -12.36 -11.90
C ASN A 41 5.44 -13.27 -10.67
N PHE A 42 4.45 -13.19 -9.78
CA PHE A 42 4.24 -14.09 -8.65
C PHE A 42 2.95 -14.86 -8.90
N GLN A 43 3.07 -16.14 -9.20
CA GLN A 43 1.92 -17.04 -9.32
C GLN A 43 1.68 -17.70 -7.96
N PHE A 44 0.50 -17.50 -7.39
CA PHE A 44 0.14 -18.08 -6.10
C PHE A 44 -0.19 -19.57 -6.24
N ASN A 45 0.42 -20.39 -5.39
CA ASN A 45 0.17 -21.84 -5.36
C ASN A 45 -1.22 -22.16 -4.77
N THR A 46 -1.75 -21.26 -3.96
CA THR A 46 -3.14 -21.28 -3.47
C THR A 46 -3.77 -19.92 -3.74
N ASN A 47 -4.99 -19.90 -4.27
CA ASN A 47 -5.68 -18.64 -4.52
C ASN A 47 -5.89 -17.87 -3.22
N VAL A 48 -5.58 -16.57 -3.25
CA VAL A 48 -5.99 -15.64 -2.20
C VAL A 48 -7.47 -15.35 -2.40
N PRO A 49 -8.32 -15.47 -1.36
CA PRO A 49 -9.74 -15.17 -1.47
C PRO A 49 -10.00 -13.73 -1.91
N ASP A 50 -11.07 -13.50 -2.67
CA ASP A 50 -11.53 -12.17 -3.02
C ASP A 50 -11.91 -11.42 -1.73
N GLY A 51 -11.68 -10.09 -1.70
CA GLY A 51 -11.85 -9.26 -0.51
C GLY A 51 -10.72 -9.39 0.53
N SER A 52 -9.63 -10.08 0.19
CA SER A 52 -8.40 -10.07 1.00
C SER A 52 -7.47 -8.98 0.50
N ASP A 53 -6.87 -8.24 1.41
CA ASP A 53 -5.78 -7.33 1.08
C ASP A 53 -4.41 -8.03 1.15
N LEU A 54 -3.42 -7.43 0.51
CA LEU A 54 -2.06 -7.94 0.51
C LEU A 54 -1.07 -6.93 1.10
N VAL A 55 0.02 -7.44 1.64
CA VAL A 55 1.24 -6.67 1.91
C VAL A 55 2.36 -7.27 1.08
N VAL A 56 2.97 -6.48 0.23
CA VAL A 56 4.18 -6.85 -0.51
C VAL A 56 5.36 -6.15 0.16
N THR A 57 6.34 -6.92 0.62
CA THR A 57 7.57 -6.38 1.19
C THR A 57 8.72 -6.52 0.21
N ALA A 58 9.50 -5.45 0.07
CA ALA A 58 10.75 -5.44 -0.68
C ALA A 58 11.91 -5.31 0.31
N THR A 59 12.89 -6.21 0.23
CA THR A 59 14.10 -6.16 1.05
C THR A 59 15.32 -6.02 0.15
N ASP A 60 16.06 -4.93 0.35
CA ASP A 60 17.28 -4.65 -0.41
C ASP A 60 18.47 -5.55 0.01
N THR A 61 19.57 -5.47 -0.72
CA THR A 61 20.77 -6.26 -0.43
C THR A 61 21.48 -5.87 0.88
N ALA A 62 21.14 -4.72 1.45
CA ALA A 62 21.63 -4.26 2.75
C ALA A 62 20.74 -4.72 3.92
N GLY A 63 19.58 -5.33 3.61
CA GLY A 63 18.62 -5.83 4.60
C GLY A 63 17.59 -4.78 5.04
N ASN A 64 17.50 -3.62 4.36
CA ASN A 64 16.42 -2.67 4.62
C ASN A 64 15.14 -3.17 3.93
N SER A 65 14.02 -3.06 4.63
CA SER A 65 12.73 -3.53 4.15
C SER A 65 11.70 -2.40 4.13
N SER A 66 10.93 -2.35 3.06
CA SER A 66 9.76 -1.48 2.91
C SER A 66 8.55 -2.31 2.47
N GLY A 67 7.36 -1.91 2.93
CA GLY A 67 6.11 -2.57 2.61
C GLY A 67 5.19 -1.71 1.76
N THR A 68 4.45 -2.37 0.86
CA THR A 68 3.31 -1.81 0.15
C THR A 68 2.05 -2.55 0.56
N TYR A 69 1.07 -1.83 1.06
CA TYR A 69 -0.27 -2.35 1.29
C TYR A 69 -1.06 -2.25 -0.02
N LEU A 70 -1.55 -3.36 -0.53
CA LEU A 70 -2.42 -3.40 -1.71
C LEU A 70 -3.86 -3.65 -1.27
N ALA A 71 -4.72 -2.66 -1.47
CA ALA A 71 -6.16 -2.84 -1.34
C ALA A 71 -6.68 -3.56 -2.57
N LEU A 72 -7.45 -4.63 -2.36
CA LEU A 72 -7.99 -5.45 -3.43
C LEU A 72 -9.51 -5.38 -3.41
N ASP A 73 -10.10 -5.38 -4.59
CA ASP A 73 -11.56 -5.39 -4.74
C ASP A 73 -12.19 -6.66 -4.15
N ASP A 74 -13.28 -6.49 -3.42
CA ASP A 74 -14.08 -7.56 -2.81
C ASP A 74 -15.46 -7.75 -3.49
N GLU A 75 -15.63 -7.24 -4.73
CA GLU A 75 -16.91 -7.16 -5.44
C GLU A 75 -17.93 -6.22 -4.76
N SER A 76 -17.53 -5.44 -3.76
CA SER A 76 -18.37 -4.42 -3.13
C SER A 76 -17.84 -3.02 -3.42
N ALA A 77 -18.72 -2.12 -3.87
CA ALA A 77 -18.41 -0.70 -3.84
C ALA A 77 -18.15 -0.26 -2.38
N ASN A 78 -17.25 0.68 -2.18
CA ASN A 78 -16.84 1.22 -0.88
C ASN A 78 -15.97 0.26 -0.02
N THR A 79 -14.92 -0.26 -0.59
CA THR A 79 -13.87 -1.00 0.14
C THR A 79 -13.26 -0.11 1.24
N ARG A 80 -13.34 -0.58 2.49
CA ARG A 80 -12.80 0.16 3.65
C ARG A 80 -11.53 -0.49 4.16
N LEU A 81 -10.44 0.28 4.17
CA LEU A 81 -9.16 -0.18 4.68
C LEU A 81 -9.02 0.09 6.17
N ASP A 82 -8.49 -0.91 6.90
CA ASP A 82 -8.18 -0.80 8.32
C ASP A 82 -6.67 -0.79 8.58
N LEU A 83 -6.07 0.39 8.56
CA LEU A 83 -4.66 0.57 8.90
C LEU A 83 -4.38 0.50 10.41
N SER A 84 -5.39 0.33 11.27
CA SER A 84 -5.22 0.19 12.70
C SER A 84 -4.82 -1.23 13.13
N ASN A 85 -4.67 -2.15 12.18
CA ASN A 85 -4.21 -3.51 12.45
C ASN A 85 -2.77 -3.49 13.02
N PRO A 86 -2.56 -3.90 14.29
CA PRO A 86 -1.24 -3.83 14.92
C PRO A 86 -0.22 -4.76 14.25
N ASN A 87 -0.69 -5.79 13.53
CA ASN A 87 0.19 -6.74 12.83
C ASN A 87 0.86 -6.11 11.59
N LEU A 88 0.37 -4.97 11.08
CA LEU A 88 1.00 -4.23 9.98
C LEU A 88 2.32 -3.56 10.39
N ALA A 89 2.49 -3.24 11.66
CA ALA A 89 3.63 -2.48 12.18
C ALA A 89 5.01 -3.14 11.95
N GLN A 90 5.05 -4.43 11.67
CA GLN A 90 6.28 -5.17 11.42
C GLN A 90 6.76 -5.08 9.96
N TYR A 91 5.92 -4.60 9.06
CA TYR A 91 6.19 -4.60 7.61
C TYR A 91 6.72 -3.27 7.09
N ASN A 92 6.85 -2.23 7.95
CA ASN A 92 7.28 -0.88 7.57
C ASN A 92 6.57 -0.41 6.29
N ILE A 93 5.24 -0.25 6.38
CA ILE A 93 4.41 0.14 5.24
C ILE A 93 4.70 1.60 4.88
N GLU A 94 5.26 1.83 3.71
CA GLU A 94 5.58 3.15 3.17
C GLU A 94 4.67 3.56 2.00
N THR A 95 3.91 2.61 1.46
CA THR A 95 2.96 2.84 0.37
C THR A 95 1.65 2.11 0.65
N VAL A 96 0.55 2.77 0.38
CA VAL A 96 -0.79 2.19 0.27
C VAL A 96 -1.26 2.39 -1.16
N ASP A 97 -1.61 1.30 -1.82
CA ASP A 97 -2.07 1.29 -3.20
C ASP A 97 -3.55 0.90 -3.24
N LEU A 98 -4.40 1.85 -3.65
CA LEU A 98 -5.85 1.71 -3.76
C LEU A 98 -6.29 1.36 -5.19
N GLN A 99 -5.37 1.38 -6.17
CA GLN A 99 -5.68 1.27 -7.60
C GLN A 99 -6.35 -0.06 -8.00
N PHE A 100 -6.33 -1.06 -7.12
CA PHE A 100 -6.92 -2.38 -7.37
C PHE A 100 -8.25 -2.60 -6.63
N ALA A 101 -8.79 -1.57 -5.96
CA ALA A 101 -10.08 -1.60 -5.29
C ALA A 101 -11.01 -0.52 -5.88
N GLU A 102 -12.29 -0.80 -5.99
CA GLU A 102 -13.28 0.18 -6.42
C GLU A 102 -13.75 1.03 -5.22
N GLU A 103 -13.83 2.36 -5.41
CA GLU A 103 -14.32 3.32 -4.40
C GLU A 103 -13.70 3.10 -3.00
N ALA A 104 -12.38 2.91 -2.94
CA ALA A 104 -11.69 2.66 -1.69
C ALA A 104 -11.81 3.85 -0.72
N GLN A 105 -12.06 3.55 0.55
CA GLN A 105 -12.16 4.53 1.63
C GLN A 105 -11.09 4.27 2.68
N LEU A 106 -10.18 5.21 2.82
CA LEU A 106 -9.06 5.13 3.74
C LEU A 106 -9.11 6.28 4.74
N THR A 107 -8.98 5.98 6.02
CA THR A 107 -8.79 6.99 7.07
C THR A 107 -7.40 6.83 7.67
N ILE A 108 -6.61 7.91 7.66
CA ILE A 108 -5.25 7.93 8.20
C ILE A 108 -5.20 8.90 9.37
N THR A 109 -4.70 8.41 10.51
CA THR A 109 -4.36 9.23 11.68
C THR A 109 -2.84 9.28 11.83
N GLU A 110 -2.31 10.33 12.48
CA GLU A 110 -0.86 10.42 12.78
C GLU A 110 -0.36 9.16 13.49
N ALA A 111 -1.10 8.66 14.47
CA ALA A 111 -0.71 7.46 15.21
C ALA A 111 -0.64 6.21 14.32
N ALA A 112 -1.57 6.04 13.38
CA ALA A 112 -1.55 4.94 12.43
C ALA A 112 -0.34 5.07 11.48
N LEU A 113 -0.11 6.25 10.93
CA LEU A 113 1.00 6.52 10.02
C LEU A 113 2.35 6.23 10.67
N VAL A 114 2.62 6.78 11.85
CA VAL A 114 3.88 6.55 12.59
C VAL A 114 4.07 5.09 12.96
N ASN A 115 2.98 4.36 13.27
CA ASN A 115 3.05 2.93 13.55
C ASN A 115 3.34 2.08 12.31
N LEU A 116 2.81 2.45 11.15
CA LEU A 116 3.02 1.74 9.89
C LEU A 116 4.40 1.98 9.30
N SER A 117 4.82 3.25 9.21
CA SER A 117 6.04 3.70 8.56
C SER A 117 7.06 4.19 9.57
N LYS A 118 7.53 3.29 10.43
CA LYS A 118 8.43 3.59 11.56
C LYS A 118 9.78 4.19 11.16
N ASN A 119 10.25 3.91 9.96
CA ASN A 119 11.57 4.34 9.53
C ASN A 119 11.55 5.78 9.01
N THR A 120 10.44 6.22 8.41
CA THR A 120 10.35 7.51 7.70
C THR A 120 9.26 8.43 8.21
N ASN A 121 8.28 7.92 8.96
CA ASN A 121 7.03 8.62 9.32
C ASN A 121 6.34 9.23 8.08
N SER A 122 6.48 8.56 6.94
CA SER A 122 5.98 9.02 5.66
C SER A 122 5.20 7.92 4.96
N LEU A 123 4.10 8.26 4.30
CA LEU A 123 3.25 7.32 3.58
C LEU A 123 2.88 7.91 2.21
N ILE A 124 3.03 7.10 1.16
CA ILE A 124 2.55 7.40 -0.18
C ILE A 124 1.21 6.70 -0.36
N VAL A 125 0.22 7.39 -0.92
CA VAL A 125 -1.08 6.80 -1.25
C VAL A 125 -1.32 6.96 -2.74
N ASN A 126 -1.39 5.84 -3.44
CA ASN A 126 -1.75 5.76 -4.86
C ASN A 126 -3.23 5.41 -4.99
N GLY A 127 -3.91 5.97 -5.99
CA GLY A 127 -5.32 5.71 -6.22
C GLY A 127 -5.89 6.50 -7.39
N PHE A 128 -7.20 6.49 -7.51
CA PHE A 128 -7.94 7.15 -8.58
C PHE A 128 -9.01 8.11 -8.03
N SER A 129 -9.75 8.74 -8.94
CA SER A 129 -10.75 9.76 -8.60
C SER A 129 -12.01 9.24 -7.89
N ASP A 130 -12.21 7.95 -7.85
CA ASP A 130 -13.28 7.26 -7.12
C ASP A 130 -12.89 6.93 -5.67
N ASP A 131 -11.59 7.02 -5.35
CA ASP A 131 -11.08 6.79 -4.00
C ASP A 131 -11.23 8.01 -3.09
N THR A 132 -11.35 7.75 -1.79
CA THR A 132 -11.44 8.79 -0.77
C THR A 132 -10.47 8.54 0.38
N VAL A 133 -9.65 9.54 0.69
CA VAL A 133 -8.74 9.53 1.84
C VAL A 133 -9.12 10.61 2.83
N THR A 134 -9.41 10.21 4.07
CA THR A 134 -9.75 11.13 5.17
C THR A 134 -8.54 11.29 6.09
N ILE A 135 -8.07 12.54 6.26
CA ILE A 135 -6.89 12.93 7.04
C ILE A 135 -7.20 14.13 7.94
N THR A 136 -8.06 13.92 8.94
CA THR A 136 -8.55 15.01 9.79
C THR A 136 -7.40 15.76 10.48
N GLY A 137 -7.39 17.08 10.28
CA GLY A 137 -6.39 17.97 10.87
C GLY A 137 -5.05 18.02 10.12
N ALA A 138 -4.97 17.42 8.94
CA ALA A 138 -3.80 17.57 8.07
C ALA A 138 -3.72 18.98 7.46
N VAL A 139 -2.52 19.40 7.13
CA VAL A 139 -2.24 20.67 6.44
C VAL A 139 -1.56 20.37 5.12
N ARG A 140 -2.13 20.88 4.01
CA ARG A 140 -1.51 20.76 2.69
C ARG A 140 -0.26 21.63 2.61
N ASP A 141 0.87 21.02 2.22
CA ASP A 141 2.20 21.66 2.17
C ASP A 141 2.81 21.70 0.74
N GLY A 142 1.98 21.60 -0.27
CA GLY A 142 2.41 21.71 -1.66
C GLY A 142 2.13 20.46 -2.48
N PHE A 143 2.99 20.21 -3.47
CA PHE A 143 2.90 19.03 -4.34
C PHE A 143 4.29 18.61 -4.83
N GLU A 144 4.41 17.35 -5.24
CA GLU A 144 5.61 16.79 -5.88
C GLU A 144 5.21 15.95 -7.10
N VAL A 145 6.08 15.94 -8.12
CA VAL A 145 5.94 15.04 -9.27
C VAL A 145 6.97 13.93 -9.14
N LYS A 146 6.51 12.69 -9.05
CA LYS A 146 7.34 11.50 -8.94
C LYS A 146 6.90 10.48 -9.99
N ASP A 147 7.84 10.01 -10.79
CA ASP A 147 7.60 9.01 -11.85
C ASP A 147 6.47 9.36 -12.83
N GLY A 148 6.26 10.67 -13.07
CA GLY A 148 5.20 11.19 -13.95
C GLY A 148 3.84 11.37 -13.29
N GLN A 149 3.67 10.95 -12.04
CA GLN A 149 2.47 11.15 -11.24
C GLN A 149 2.65 12.36 -10.31
N THR A 150 1.58 13.13 -10.14
CA THR A 150 1.54 14.29 -9.23
C THR A 150 0.93 13.87 -7.89
N TYR A 151 1.61 14.21 -6.81
CA TYR A 151 1.15 13.97 -5.44
C TYR A 151 0.98 15.27 -4.70
N ASP A 152 -0.14 15.43 -4.02
CA ASP A 152 -0.32 16.46 -3.01
C ASP A 152 0.37 16.05 -1.71
N ILE A 153 1.13 16.98 -1.11
CA ILE A 153 1.86 16.74 0.13
C ILE A 153 1.06 17.30 1.30
N TYR A 154 0.92 16.50 2.35
CA TYR A 154 0.27 16.89 3.59
C TYR A 154 1.18 16.60 4.79
N THR A 155 1.17 17.50 5.76
CA THR A 155 1.66 17.24 7.10
C THR A 155 0.50 16.81 7.99
N LEU A 156 0.67 15.75 8.79
CA LEU A 156 -0.32 15.20 9.68
C LEU A 156 0.25 15.10 11.09
N GLY A 157 -0.28 15.92 11.99
CA GLY A 157 0.24 16.06 13.34
C GLY A 157 1.63 16.69 13.37
N SER A 158 2.51 16.21 14.25
CA SER A 158 3.86 16.76 14.46
C SER A 158 4.95 16.01 13.68
N GLU A 159 4.71 14.78 13.25
CA GLU A 159 5.73 13.90 12.70
C GLU A 159 5.36 13.28 11.35
N GLY A 160 4.07 13.23 11.01
CA GLY A 160 3.58 12.52 9.84
C GLY A 160 3.67 13.34 8.55
N THR A 161 4.13 12.71 7.46
CA THR A 161 4.09 13.24 6.10
C THR A 161 3.32 12.30 5.19
N LEU A 162 2.42 12.84 4.38
CA LEU A 162 1.65 12.08 3.40
C LEU A 162 1.90 12.65 2.00
N MET A 163 2.10 11.77 1.04
CA MET A 163 2.08 12.06 -0.39
C MET A 163 0.87 11.33 -0.97
N ILE A 164 -0.18 12.06 -1.32
CA ILE A 164 -1.42 11.50 -1.82
C ILE A 164 -1.56 11.84 -3.30
N ASP A 165 -1.83 10.83 -4.14
CA ASP A 165 -2.12 11.01 -5.55
C ASP A 165 -3.17 12.12 -5.72
N ASN A 166 -2.90 13.10 -6.59
CA ASN A 166 -3.76 14.27 -6.74
C ASN A 166 -5.12 13.97 -7.38
N ASP A 167 -5.30 12.78 -7.94
CA ASP A 167 -6.59 12.32 -8.44
C ASP A 167 -7.54 11.86 -7.31
N ILE A 168 -7.00 11.47 -6.16
CA ILE A 168 -7.78 11.02 -5.00
C ILE A 168 -8.59 12.16 -4.37
N ASN A 169 -9.82 11.86 -3.95
CA ASN A 169 -10.63 12.79 -3.17
C ASN A 169 -10.16 12.84 -1.70
N VAL A 170 -9.56 13.96 -1.27
CA VAL A 170 -9.03 14.13 0.09
C VAL A 170 -10.00 14.93 0.95
N LEU A 171 -10.35 14.38 2.13
CA LEU A 171 -11.15 15.03 3.18
C LEU A 171 -10.25 15.36 4.38
N ILE A 172 -10.23 16.64 4.80
CA ILE A 172 -9.41 17.18 5.90
C ILE A 172 -10.30 17.54 7.11
#